data_dd061c406a2a49a2307fde7c6b990a10
#
_entry.id   dd061c406a2a49a2307fde7c6b990a10
#
_cell.length_a   1.000
_cell.length_b   1.000
_cell.length_c   1.000
_cell.angle_alpha   90.00
_cell.angle_beta   90.00
_cell.angle_gamma   90.00
#
_symmetry.space_group_name_H-M   'P 1'
#
loop_
_entity.id
_entity.type
_entity.pdbx_description
1 polymer ?
#
loop_
_entity_poly.entity_id
_entity_poly.type
_entity_poly.pdbx_seq_one_letter_code
_entity_poly.pdbx_strand_id
1 'polypeptide(L)'
;MALVVQKYGGSSVADADRIRRVAERIVETKKAGNDVVVVCSAMGDTTDDLLDLARQVSPAPPAREMDMLLTAGERISNALVAMAIESMGAQARSFTGSQAGIVTTGTHGNAKIIDVTPGRLRDALDDGVIVLVAGFQGVSQDSKDVTTMGRGGSDTTAVALAAALNADVCEIYTDVDGIFTADPRIVPNARHLDHGSFEEMLEMAACGAKVLMLRCVEYARRYNVPIHVRSSYSDKPGTIVNGSIEDIPMEDAILTGVAHDRSEAKVTVVGLPDVPGYAAKVFRAVADADVNIDMVLQNISKIEDGKTDITFTCSRENGPSAVQKLTSLQSEIGFTQVLYDDHIGKVSLVGAGMRTHPGVTATFCETLAEAGINIELISTSEIRISVLVRDTDLDKAVAVLHEAFGLGGDEEAIVYAGSGI
;
A
#
# COMPACT_ATOMS: atom_id res chain seq x y z
N MET A 1 13.20 11.73 -26.14
CA MET A 1 13.61 12.03 -24.77
C MET A 1 12.41 11.71 -23.92
N ALA A 2 12.50 10.68 -23.08
CA ALA A 2 11.40 10.30 -22.21
C ALA A 2 11.56 11.00 -20.84
N LEU A 3 10.44 11.30 -20.18
CA LEU A 3 10.45 11.75 -18.79
C LEU A 3 10.19 10.55 -17.89
N VAL A 4 11.16 10.24 -17.03
CA VAL A 4 11.10 9.11 -16.08
C VAL A 4 11.02 9.66 -14.67
N VAL A 5 10.01 9.22 -13.91
CA VAL A 5 9.94 9.47 -12.47
C VAL A 5 10.43 8.21 -11.76
N GLN A 6 11.42 8.35 -10.88
CA GLN A 6 12.02 7.22 -10.14
C GLN A 6 11.78 7.40 -8.64
N LYS A 7 11.15 6.44 -7.99
CA LYS A 7 10.99 6.45 -6.53
C LYS A 7 11.95 5.43 -5.89
N TYR A 8 12.65 5.85 -4.87
CA TYR A 8 13.53 4.99 -4.06
C TYR A 8 13.02 4.90 -2.62
N GLY A 9 12.77 3.65 -2.15
CA GLY A 9 12.34 3.37 -0.78
C GLY A 9 13.46 3.55 0.23
N GLY A 10 13.13 3.54 1.54
CA GLY A 10 14.07 3.74 2.63
C GLY A 10 15.23 2.73 2.62
N SER A 11 14.96 1.47 2.35
CA SER A 11 15.98 0.42 2.21
C SER A 11 16.98 0.70 1.08
N SER A 12 16.56 1.38 0.02
CA SER A 12 17.39 1.72 -1.13
C SER A 12 18.38 2.85 -0.84
N VAL A 13 18.10 3.70 0.15
CA VAL A 13 18.90 4.87 0.54
C VAL A 13 19.36 4.82 1.98
N ALA A 14 19.42 3.62 2.60
CA ALA A 14 19.64 3.44 4.03
C ALA A 14 21.04 3.87 4.51
N ASP A 15 22.04 3.86 3.64
CA ASP A 15 23.42 4.19 3.96
C ASP A 15 24.14 4.85 2.77
N ALA A 16 25.36 5.32 2.99
CA ALA A 16 26.14 6.04 2.00
C ALA A 16 26.45 5.19 0.75
N ASP A 17 26.67 3.90 0.88
CA ASP A 17 26.99 3.03 -0.26
C ASP A 17 25.75 2.77 -1.12
N ARG A 18 24.60 2.61 -0.50
CA ARG A 18 23.30 2.50 -1.18
C ARG A 18 22.94 3.80 -1.89
N ILE A 19 23.15 4.95 -1.25
CA ILE A 19 22.96 6.29 -1.87
C ILE A 19 23.82 6.45 -3.12
N ARG A 20 25.11 6.03 -3.09
CA ARG A 20 25.98 6.09 -4.28
C ARG A 20 25.44 5.22 -5.41
N ARG A 21 25.02 3.97 -5.11
CA ARG A 21 24.43 3.06 -6.11
C ARG A 21 23.16 3.65 -6.74
N VAL A 22 22.29 4.24 -5.93
CA VAL A 22 21.08 4.93 -6.41
C VAL A 22 21.48 6.11 -7.31
N ALA A 23 22.45 6.91 -6.91
CA ALA A 23 22.95 8.04 -7.71
C ALA A 23 23.55 7.59 -9.04
N GLU A 24 24.30 6.48 -9.07
CA GLU A 24 24.83 5.88 -10.32
C GLU A 24 23.70 5.55 -11.29
N ARG A 25 22.67 4.85 -10.84
CA ARG A 25 21.50 4.48 -11.65
C ARG A 25 20.73 5.69 -12.18
N ILE A 26 20.55 6.72 -11.36
CA ILE A 26 19.92 7.99 -11.77
C ILE A 26 20.73 8.66 -12.87
N VAL A 27 22.04 8.75 -12.69
CA VAL A 27 22.95 9.37 -13.67
C VAL A 27 22.99 8.56 -14.97
N GLU A 28 22.95 7.24 -14.91
CA GLU A 28 22.85 6.38 -16.10
C GLU A 28 21.54 6.62 -16.87
N THR A 29 20.40 6.73 -16.17
CA THR A 29 19.12 7.06 -16.80
C THR A 29 19.17 8.43 -17.49
N LYS A 30 19.78 9.42 -16.86
CA LYS A 30 19.99 10.76 -17.49
C LYS A 30 20.91 10.69 -18.69
N LYS A 31 22.04 9.97 -18.60
CA LYS A 31 22.99 9.77 -19.71
C LYS A 31 22.38 9.02 -20.91
N ALA A 32 21.37 8.18 -20.67
CA ALA A 32 20.61 7.52 -21.73
C ALA A 32 19.70 8.49 -22.52
N GLY A 33 19.70 9.78 -22.17
CA GLY A 33 18.96 10.83 -22.87
C GLY A 33 17.57 11.10 -22.32
N ASN A 34 17.27 10.68 -21.09
CA ASN A 34 15.99 10.91 -20.43
C ASN A 34 16.03 12.13 -19.50
N ASP A 35 14.88 12.75 -19.28
CA ASP A 35 14.67 13.64 -18.17
C ASP A 35 14.29 12.83 -16.94
N VAL A 36 14.81 13.20 -15.76
CA VAL A 36 14.67 12.40 -14.56
C VAL A 36 14.16 13.23 -13.38
N VAL A 37 13.07 12.76 -12.79
CA VAL A 37 12.56 13.23 -11.50
C VAL A 37 12.69 12.08 -10.51
N VAL A 38 13.29 12.35 -9.36
CA VAL A 38 13.53 11.35 -8.32
C VAL A 38 12.71 11.67 -7.08
N VAL A 39 12.08 10.67 -6.48
CA VAL A 39 11.39 10.79 -5.20
C VAL A 39 12.07 9.87 -4.18
N CYS A 40 12.60 10.44 -3.11
CA CYS A 40 13.26 9.68 -2.04
C CYS A 40 12.37 9.55 -0.82
N SER A 41 12.36 8.36 -0.23
CA SER A 41 11.90 8.13 1.16
C SER A 41 13.00 8.48 2.15
N ALA A 42 12.67 8.55 3.44
CA ALA A 42 13.66 8.66 4.51
C ALA A 42 14.64 7.46 4.48
N MET A 43 15.83 7.63 5.05
CA MET A 43 16.88 6.62 5.08
C MET A 43 16.52 5.49 6.06
N GLY A 44 16.51 4.25 5.60
CA GLY A 44 16.27 3.06 6.45
C GLY A 44 15.09 3.24 7.39
N ASP A 45 15.33 3.09 8.68
CA ASP A 45 14.32 3.16 9.74
C ASP A 45 14.16 4.57 10.36
N THR A 46 14.72 5.61 9.73
CA THR A 46 14.72 7.00 10.27
C THR A 46 13.32 7.49 10.66
N THR A 47 12.28 7.13 9.91
CA THR A 47 10.90 7.53 10.22
C THR A 47 10.44 6.93 11.54
N ASP A 48 10.72 5.64 11.78
CA ASP A 48 10.36 4.95 13.01
C ASP A 48 11.19 5.46 14.21
N ASP A 49 12.48 5.73 14.02
CA ASP A 49 13.34 6.35 15.02
C ASP A 49 12.80 7.73 15.46
N LEU A 50 12.36 8.56 14.51
CA LEU A 50 11.76 9.86 14.80
C LEU A 50 10.41 9.74 15.51
N LEU A 51 9.58 8.77 15.14
CA LEU A 51 8.33 8.45 15.85
C LEU A 51 8.59 8.06 17.30
N ASP A 52 9.57 7.19 17.53
CA ASP A 52 9.93 6.73 18.86
C ASP A 52 10.53 7.85 19.70
N LEU A 53 11.37 8.69 19.11
CA LEU A 53 11.91 9.88 19.77
C LEU A 53 10.79 10.85 20.19
N ALA A 54 9.82 11.10 19.32
CA ALA A 54 8.68 11.96 19.64
C ALA A 54 7.86 11.43 20.81
N ARG A 55 7.61 10.10 20.86
CA ARG A 55 6.88 9.44 21.96
C ARG A 55 7.63 9.51 23.28
N GLN A 56 8.97 9.46 23.27
CA GLN A 56 9.80 9.65 24.45
C GLN A 56 9.71 11.08 25.01
N VAL A 57 9.53 12.08 24.14
CA VAL A 57 9.39 13.50 24.53
C VAL A 57 7.97 13.81 24.99
N SER A 58 6.96 13.26 24.34
CA SER A 58 5.56 13.51 24.63
C SER A 58 4.72 12.25 24.46
N PRO A 59 3.92 11.84 25.47
CA PRO A 59 3.02 10.68 25.34
C PRO A 59 1.95 10.85 24.26
N ALA A 60 1.60 12.08 23.91
CA ALA A 60 0.63 12.43 22.88
C ALA A 60 1.15 13.63 22.06
N PRO A 61 2.09 13.39 21.14
CA PRO A 61 2.66 14.46 20.33
C PRO A 61 1.58 15.12 19.45
N PRO A 62 1.55 16.46 19.34
CA PRO A 62 0.63 17.14 18.43
C PRO A 62 0.89 16.71 16.98
N ALA A 63 -0.16 16.36 16.25
CA ALA A 63 -0.05 15.84 14.88
C ALA A 63 0.67 16.80 13.92
N ARG A 64 0.46 18.12 14.07
CA ARG A 64 1.18 19.14 13.31
C ARG A 64 2.69 19.09 13.53
N GLU A 65 3.13 18.95 14.77
CA GLU A 65 4.56 18.89 15.07
C GLU A 65 5.18 17.56 14.66
N MET A 66 4.38 16.48 14.67
CA MET A 66 4.79 15.20 14.11
C MET A 66 5.08 15.31 12.60
N ASP A 67 4.23 15.97 11.83
CA ASP A 67 4.46 16.21 10.40
C ASP A 67 5.75 17.01 10.18
N MET A 68 5.99 18.05 10.97
CA MET A 68 7.23 18.84 10.91
C MET A 68 8.48 17.98 11.18
N LEU A 69 8.41 17.12 12.20
CA LEU A 69 9.50 16.21 12.58
C LEU A 69 9.78 15.17 11.50
N LEU A 70 8.75 14.45 11.07
CA LEU A 70 8.89 13.33 10.14
C LEU A 70 9.41 13.75 8.77
N THR A 71 9.00 14.92 8.27
CA THR A 71 9.47 15.43 6.96
C THR A 71 10.97 15.72 6.91
N ALA A 72 11.67 15.73 8.05
CA ALA A 72 13.13 15.87 8.08
C ALA A 72 13.84 14.67 7.43
N GLY A 73 13.31 13.45 7.58
CA GLY A 73 13.90 12.22 7.05
C GLY A 73 14.11 12.26 5.55
N GLU A 74 13.06 12.60 4.79
CA GLU A 74 13.11 12.68 3.34
C GLU A 74 13.97 13.85 2.83
N ARG A 75 14.06 14.94 3.59
CA ARG A 75 14.93 16.06 3.24
C ARG A 75 16.40 15.68 3.36
N ILE A 76 16.76 14.88 4.36
CA ILE A 76 18.13 14.38 4.56
C ILE A 76 18.50 13.47 3.39
N SER A 77 17.74 12.43 3.11
CA SER A 77 18.02 11.48 2.02
C SER A 77 18.09 12.19 0.67
N ASN A 78 17.14 13.08 0.40
CA ASN A 78 17.04 13.83 -0.84
C ASN A 78 18.30 14.69 -1.08
N ALA A 79 18.76 15.40 -0.07
CA ALA A 79 19.98 16.22 -0.15
C ALA A 79 21.24 15.36 -0.36
N LEU A 80 21.35 14.22 0.34
CA LEU A 80 22.50 13.32 0.20
C LEU A 80 22.57 12.67 -1.18
N VAL A 81 21.43 12.26 -1.75
CA VAL A 81 21.37 11.73 -3.12
C VAL A 81 21.75 12.82 -4.13
N ALA A 82 21.27 14.05 -3.96
CA ALA A 82 21.69 15.18 -4.82
C ALA A 82 23.20 15.42 -4.79
N MET A 83 23.82 15.44 -3.60
CA MET A 83 25.27 15.56 -3.45
C MET A 83 26.03 14.41 -4.13
N ALA A 84 25.52 13.17 -4.04
CA ALA A 84 26.11 12.01 -4.69
C ALA A 84 26.07 12.14 -6.23
N ILE A 85 24.93 12.58 -6.79
CA ILE A 85 24.77 12.83 -8.23
C ILE A 85 25.74 13.90 -8.72
N GLU A 86 25.85 15.01 -7.98
CA GLU A 86 26.79 16.11 -8.35
C GLU A 86 28.25 15.66 -8.27
N SER A 87 28.60 14.78 -7.32
CA SER A 87 29.97 14.22 -7.27
C SER A 87 30.33 13.36 -8.49
N MET A 88 29.31 12.89 -9.24
CA MET A 88 29.46 12.13 -10.48
C MET A 88 29.43 13.02 -11.74
N GLY A 89 29.39 14.37 -11.57
CA GLY A 89 29.45 15.35 -12.64
C GLY A 89 28.12 15.65 -13.32
N ALA A 90 26.98 15.19 -12.77
CA ALA A 90 25.65 15.57 -13.23
C ALA A 90 25.08 16.69 -12.35
N GLN A 91 24.26 17.59 -12.92
CA GLN A 91 23.57 18.62 -12.14
C GLN A 91 22.34 18.07 -11.50
N ALA A 92 22.14 18.35 -10.20
CA ALA A 92 21.00 17.89 -9.41
C ALA A 92 20.44 19.01 -8.54
N ARG A 93 19.13 19.03 -8.32
CA ARG A 93 18.49 20.01 -7.44
C ARG A 93 17.39 19.35 -6.62
N SER A 94 17.49 19.48 -5.29
CA SER A 94 16.51 18.95 -4.35
C SER A 94 15.39 19.96 -4.02
N PHE A 95 14.17 19.44 -3.88
CA PHE A 95 12.96 20.19 -3.55
C PHE A 95 12.23 19.51 -2.40
N THR A 96 11.64 20.31 -1.50
CA THR A 96 10.62 19.82 -0.57
C THR A 96 9.29 19.59 -1.29
N GLY A 97 8.35 18.89 -0.68
CA GLY A 97 7.01 18.70 -1.26
C GLY A 97 6.31 20.03 -1.60
N SER A 98 6.39 21.02 -0.72
CA SER A 98 5.82 22.34 -0.98
C SER A 98 6.53 23.10 -2.12
N GLN A 99 7.85 22.97 -2.23
CA GLN A 99 8.62 23.57 -3.35
C GLN A 99 8.33 22.86 -4.68
N ALA A 100 7.99 21.59 -4.63
CA ALA A 100 7.53 20.80 -5.78
C ALA A 100 6.08 21.11 -6.18
N GLY A 101 5.36 21.92 -5.41
CA GLY A 101 3.99 22.31 -5.68
C GLY A 101 2.94 21.26 -5.25
N ILE A 102 3.26 20.38 -4.30
CA ILE A 102 2.33 19.36 -3.77
C ILE A 102 1.41 20.01 -2.75
N VAL A 103 0.14 20.20 -3.11
CA VAL A 103 -0.90 20.79 -2.27
C VAL A 103 -1.79 19.69 -1.70
N THR A 104 -2.08 19.76 -0.40
CA THR A 104 -2.81 18.71 0.33
C THR A 104 -3.97 19.26 1.14
N THR A 105 -4.81 18.34 1.66
CA THR A 105 -5.75 18.62 2.75
C THR A 105 -4.97 18.97 4.03
N GLY A 106 -5.66 19.60 5.01
CA GLY A 106 -5.07 19.95 6.32
C GLY A 106 -5.05 18.80 7.34
N THR A 107 -5.34 17.56 6.95
CA THR A 107 -5.33 16.40 7.86
C THR A 107 -3.89 15.97 8.08
N HIS A 108 -3.35 16.26 9.26
CA HIS A 108 -1.99 15.86 9.63
C HIS A 108 -1.84 14.33 9.74
N GLY A 109 -0.69 13.80 9.32
CA GLY A 109 -0.38 12.36 9.35
C GLY A 109 -1.05 11.52 8.27
N ASN A 110 -2.12 12.01 7.63
CA ASN A 110 -2.86 11.30 6.58
C ASN A 110 -3.47 12.25 5.55
N ALA A 111 -2.67 13.23 5.11
CA ALA A 111 -3.10 14.23 4.14
C ALA A 111 -3.36 13.60 2.77
N LYS A 112 -4.34 14.16 2.06
CA LYS A 112 -4.65 13.77 0.67
C LYS A 112 -4.16 14.84 -0.28
N ILE A 113 -3.55 14.44 -1.39
CA ILE A 113 -3.13 15.38 -2.45
C ILE A 113 -4.39 15.95 -3.10
N ILE A 114 -4.50 17.28 -3.12
CA ILE A 114 -5.58 18.03 -3.78
C ILE A 114 -5.14 18.43 -5.18
N ASP A 115 -3.90 18.94 -5.29
CA ASP A 115 -3.34 19.44 -6.54
C ASP A 115 -1.81 19.32 -6.56
N VAL A 116 -1.24 19.30 -7.76
CA VAL A 116 0.21 19.35 -7.97
C VAL A 116 0.51 20.38 -9.03
N THR A 117 1.22 21.46 -8.65
CA THR A 117 1.61 22.55 -9.55
C THR A 117 3.14 22.55 -9.76
N PRO A 118 3.68 21.71 -10.67
CA PRO A 118 5.10 21.39 -10.75
C PRO A 118 5.92 22.42 -11.57
N GLY A 119 5.53 23.69 -11.64
CA GLY A 119 6.21 24.70 -12.47
C GLY A 119 7.71 24.80 -12.23
N ARG A 120 8.12 24.87 -10.95
CA ARG A 120 9.56 24.91 -10.59
C ARG A 120 10.34 23.65 -10.97
N LEU A 121 9.66 22.50 -11.02
CA LEU A 121 10.28 21.25 -11.46
C LEU A 121 10.48 21.26 -12.98
N ARG A 122 9.48 21.77 -13.73
CA ARG A 122 9.59 21.92 -15.19
C ARG A 122 10.73 22.86 -15.57
N ASP A 123 10.84 24.03 -14.92
CA ASP A 123 11.94 24.95 -15.14
C ASP A 123 13.30 24.29 -14.94
N ALA A 124 13.45 23.47 -13.88
CA ALA A 124 14.70 22.75 -13.60
C ALA A 124 14.98 21.62 -14.62
N LEU A 125 13.95 20.92 -15.09
CA LEU A 125 14.07 19.91 -16.15
C LEU A 125 14.48 20.55 -17.48
N ASP A 126 13.91 21.71 -17.84
CA ASP A 126 14.24 22.48 -19.05
C ASP A 126 15.69 22.97 -19.01
N ASP A 127 16.23 23.27 -17.82
CA ASP A 127 17.64 23.55 -17.58
C ASP A 127 18.56 22.31 -17.68
N GLY A 128 18.00 21.12 -17.91
CA GLY A 128 18.71 19.84 -17.98
C GLY A 128 19.11 19.23 -16.63
N VAL A 129 18.62 19.78 -15.52
CA VAL A 129 18.93 19.35 -14.15
C VAL A 129 18.14 18.10 -13.76
N ILE A 130 18.76 17.17 -13.04
CA ILE A 130 18.07 16.05 -12.38
C ILE A 130 17.31 16.62 -11.17
N VAL A 131 16.00 16.41 -11.15
CA VAL A 131 15.11 16.94 -10.12
C VAL A 131 14.92 15.89 -9.03
N LEU A 132 15.16 16.28 -7.76
CA LEU A 132 14.88 15.42 -6.61
C LEU A 132 13.78 16.02 -5.74
N VAL A 133 12.80 15.23 -5.36
CA VAL A 133 11.68 15.67 -4.51
C VAL A 133 11.63 14.80 -3.25
N ALA A 134 11.58 15.46 -2.10
CA ALA A 134 11.33 14.77 -0.84
C ALA A 134 9.89 14.21 -0.85
N GLY A 135 9.76 12.87 -0.80
CA GLY A 135 8.48 12.18 -0.82
C GLY A 135 7.67 12.40 0.46
N PHE A 136 6.49 11.78 0.53
CA PHE A 136 5.67 11.69 1.75
C PHE A 136 5.06 13.01 2.25
N GLN A 137 5.45 14.16 1.75
CA GLN A 137 5.13 15.49 2.29
C GLN A 137 4.50 16.43 1.28
N GLY A 138 3.66 17.35 1.76
CA GLY A 138 3.07 18.45 1.01
C GLY A 138 2.80 19.66 1.88
N VAL A 139 1.99 20.57 1.39
CA VAL A 139 1.54 21.76 2.11
C VAL A 139 0.03 21.85 2.09
N SER A 140 -0.58 22.07 3.25
CA SER A 140 -2.02 22.28 3.36
C SER A 140 -2.48 23.49 2.53
N GLN A 141 -3.56 23.32 1.77
CA GLN A 141 -4.14 24.39 0.97
C GLN A 141 -4.57 25.58 1.84
N ASP A 142 -5.14 25.29 3.00
CA ASP A 142 -5.77 26.29 3.86
C ASP A 142 -4.78 26.91 4.84
N SER A 143 -4.19 26.10 5.73
CA SER A 143 -3.31 26.58 6.79
C SER A 143 -1.88 26.90 6.35
N LYS A 144 -1.46 26.41 5.18
CA LYS A 144 -0.07 26.45 4.69
C LYS A 144 0.93 25.68 5.58
N ASP A 145 0.43 24.85 6.49
CA ASP A 145 1.26 23.95 7.28
C ASP A 145 1.82 22.81 6.42
N VAL A 146 2.99 22.35 6.81
CA VAL A 146 3.55 21.11 6.25
C VAL A 146 2.70 19.94 6.71
N THR A 147 2.40 19.03 5.80
CA THR A 147 1.59 17.82 6.05
C THR A 147 2.29 16.59 5.56
N THR A 148 2.00 15.44 6.17
CA THR A 148 2.45 14.13 5.72
C THR A 148 1.28 13.26 5.26
N MET A 149 1.57 12.32 4.34
CA MET A 149 0.55 11.51 3.66
C MET A 149 0.34 10.12 4.27
N GLY A 150 1.03 9.81 5.35
CA GLY A 150 1.01 8.49 5.97
C GLY A 150 1.79 7.44 5.16
N ARG A 151 1.60 6.16 5.52
CA ARG A 151 2.33 5.04 4.88
C ARG A 151 2.13 5.02 3.36
N GLY A 152 3.19 4.74 2.61
CA GLY A 152 3.18 4.78 1.14
C GLY A 152 3.09 6.17 0.52
N GLY A 153 3.25 7.23 1.32
CA GLY A 153 3.19 8.61 0.85
C GLY A 153 4.23 8.94 -0.21
N SER A 154 5.44 8.34 -0.16
CA SER A 154 6.47 8.55 -1.19
C SER A 154 6.08 7.92 -2.54
N ASP A 155 5.46 6.73 -2.55
CA ASP A 155 4.95 6.10 -3.78
C ASP A 155 3.83 6.95 -4.39
N THR A 156 2.91 7.41 -3.55
CA THR A 156 1.83 8.32 -3.97
C THR A 156 2.38 9.64 -4.51
N THR A 157 3.42 10.19 -3.88
CA THR A 157 4.13 11.39 -4.36
C THR A 157 4.71 11.18 -5.75
N ALA A 158 5.39 10.04 -5.98
CA ALA A 158 6.03 9.74 -7.27
C ALA A 158 5.02 9.64 -8.40
N VAL A 159 3.93 8.91 -8.20
CA VAL A 159 2.87 8.76 -9.21
C VAL A 159 2.12 10.08 -9.44
N ALA A 160 1.86 10.86 -8.39
CA ALA A 160 1.23 12.18 -8.53
C ALA A 160 2.10 13.16 -9.34
N LEU A 161 3.41 13.15 -9.11
CA LEU A 161 4.36 13.92 -9.92
C LEU A 161 4.44 13.42 -11.36
N ALA A 162 4.45 12.09 -11.56
CA ALA A 162 4.43 11.50 -12.90
C ALA A 162 3.18 11.93 -13.69
N ALA A 163 2.01 11.90 -13.05
CA ALA A 163 0.76 12.38 -13.64
C ALA A 163 0.82 13.89 -13.99
N ALA A 164 1.25 14.73 -13.03
CA ALA A 164 1.26 16.19 -13.21
C ALA A 164 2.31 16.68 -14.24
N LEU A 165 3.37 15.91 -14.41
CA LEU A 165 4.43 16.19 -15.39
C LEU A 165 4.20 15.52 -16.74
N ASN A 166 3.20 14.64 -16.87
CA ASN A 166 2.95 13.75 -18.02
C ASN A 166 4.19 12.88 -18.32
N ALA A 167 4.69 12.20 -17.29
CA ALA A 167 5.84 11.31 -17.44
C ALA A 167 5.46 10.05 -18.22
N ASP A 168 6.42 9.52 -18.97
CA ASP A 168 6.24 8.29 -19.76
C ASP A 168 6.12 7.05 -18.87
N VAL A 169 6.80 7.05 -17.71
CA VAL A 169 6.77 5.94 -16.74
C VAL A 169 7.12 6.43 -15.32
N CYS A 170 6.53 5.78 -14.33
CA CYS A 170 6.91 5.89 -12.93
C CYS A 170 7.58 4.59 -12.48
N GLU A 171 8.90 4.62 -12.27
CA GLU A 171 9.66 3.47 -11.76
C GLU A 171 9.63 3.47 -10.22
N ILE A 172 9.17 2.38 -9.62
CA ILE A 172 9.17 2.16 -8.17
C ILE A 172 10.26 1.14 -7.84
N TYR A 173 11.33 1.62 -7.21
CA TYR A 173 12.45 0.80 -6.78
C TYR A 173 12.27 0.31 -5.35
N THR A 174 12.40 -1.02 -5.18
CA THR A 174 12.18 -1.76 -3.94
C THR A 174 13.29 -2.79 -3.69
N ASP A 175 13.13 -3.63 -2.67
CA ASP A 175 14.08 -4.69 -2.28
C ASP A 175 13.81 -6.06 -2.93
N VAL A 176 12.83 -6.13 -3.83
CA VAL A 176 12.51 -7.32 -4.63
C VAL A 176 12.56 -7.02 -6.12
N ASP A 177 12.72 -8.06 -6.96
CA ASP A 177 12.91 -7.90 -8.41
C ASP A 177 11.65 -7.49 -9.19
N GLY A 178 10.55 -7.22 -8.53
CA GLY A 178 9.26 -6.89 -9.11
C GLY A 178 8.12 -7.38 -8.23
N ILE A 179 6.99 -7.69 -8.85
CA ILE A 179 5.81 -8.24 -8.17
C ILE A 179 5.81 -9.76 -8.35
N PHE A 180 5.47 -10.47 -7.28
CA PHE A 180 5.43 -11.92 -7.24
C PHE A 180 4.02 -12.42 -6.92
N THR A 181 3.74 -13.67 -7.25
CA THR A 181 2.45 -14.33 -6.99
C THR A 181 2.13 -14.54 -5.50
N ALA A 182 3.11 -14.39 -4.62
CA ALA A 182 2.97 -14.29 -3.17
C ALA A 182 4.18 -13.54 -2.58
N ASP A 183 4.16 -13.25 -1.28
CA ASP A 183 5.34 -12.70 -0.59
C ASP A 183 6.48 -13.75 -0.57
N PRO A 184 7.64 -13.46 -1.19
CA PRO A 184 8.76 -14.40 -1.25
C PRO A 184 9.32 -14.79 0.13
N ARG A 185 9.05 -14.02 1.17
CA ARG A 185 9.45 -14.35 2.55
C ARG A 185 8.66 -15.53 3.11
N ILE A 186 7.45 -15.76 2.60
CA ILE A 186 6.57 -16.87 2.99
C ILE A 186 6.67 -18.01 1.96
N VAL A 187 6.71 -17.65 0.67
CA VAL A 187 6.73 -18.58 -0.44
C VAL A 187 7.97 -18.31 -1.30
N PRO A 188 9.13 -18.94 -0.99
CA PRO A 188 10.38 -18.64 -1.70
C PRO A 188 10.35 -18.89 -3.21
N ASN A 189 9.53 -19.84 -3.67
CA ASN A 189 9.32 -20.13 -5.10
C ASN A 189 8.13 -19.38 -5.72
N ALA A 190 7.71 -18.26 -5.14
CA ALA A 190 6.69 -17.39 -5.75
C ALA A 190 7.16 -16.94 -7.14
N ARG A 191 6.30 -17.10 -8.14
CA ARG A 191 6.60 -16.74 -9.53
C ARG A 191 6.59 -15.23 -9.72
N HIS A 192 7.59 -14.71 -10.43
CA HIS A 192 7.64 -13.32 -10.86
C HIS A 192 6.55 -13.02 -11.89
N LEU A 193 5.94 -11.85 -11.80
CA LEU A 193 4.97 -11.34 -12.75
C LEU A 193 5.65 -10.31 -13.66
N ASP A 194 5.73 -10.57 -14.95
CA ASP A 194 6.28 -9.61 -15.92
C ASP A 194 5.36 -8.40 -16.13
N HIS A 195 4.05 -8.65 -16.06
CA HIS A 195 3.00 -7.64 -16.26
C HIS A 195 1.87 -7.82 -15.24
N GLY A 196 1.16 -6.72 -14.96
CA GLY A 196 -0.06 -6.72 -14.15
C GLY A 196 -1.00 -5.59 -14.57
N SER A 197 -2.31 -5.78 -14.43
CA SER A 197 -3.29 -4.72 -14.60
C SER A 197 -3.40 -3.84 -13.35
N PHE A 198 -3.88 -2.61 -13.52
CA PHE A 198 -4.17 -1.76 -12.37
C PHE A 198 -5.22 -2.40 -11.44
N GLU A 199 -6.22 -3.08 -12.00
CA GLU A 199 -7.28 -3.74 -11.24
C GLU A 199 -6.74 -4.85 -10.34
N GLU A 200 -5.89 -5.72 -10.87
CA GLU A 200 -5.26 -6.80 -10.10
C GLU A 200 -4.34 -6.23 -9.02
N MET A 201 -3.55 -5.22 -9.36
CA MET A 201 -2.63 -4.59 -8.40
C MET A 201 -3.38 -3.83 -7.31
N LEU A 202 -4.55 -3.23 -7.60
CA LEU A 202 -5.42 -2.62 -6.60
C LEU A 202 -5.93 -3.68 -5.61
N GLU A 203 -6.41 -4.82 -6.11
CA GLU A 203 -6.87 -5.90 -5.23
C GLU A 203 -5.71 -6.52 -4.43
N MET A 204 -4.56 -6.77 -5.07
CA MET A 204 -3.37 -7.27 -4.36
C MET A 204 -2.96 -6.32 -3.22
N ALA A 205 -2.89 -5.01 -3.50
CA ALA A 205 -2.54 -4.00 -2.49
C ALA A 205 -3.61 -3.88 -1.40
N ALA A 206 -4.91 -3.93 -1.74
CA ALA A 206 -6.01 -3.92 -0.77
C ALA A 206 -6.04 -5.18 0.10
N CYS A 207 -5.51 -6.28 -0.41
CA CYS A 207 -5.38 -7.55 0.32
C CYS A 207 -4.09 -7.68 1.14
N GLY A 208 -3.23 -6.64 1.15
CA GLY A 208 -2.04 -6.59 1.98
C GLY A 208 -0.72 -6.87 1.27
N ALA A 209 -0.71 -7.00 -0.06
CA ALA A 209 0.55 -7.04 -0.82
C ALA A 209 1.26 -5.68 -0.68
N LYS A 210 2.52 -5.70 -0.23
CA LYS A 210 3.23 -4.50 0.24
C LYS A 210 4.14 -3.85 -0.81
N VAL A 211 4.29 -4.46 -1.99
CA VAL A 211 5.21 -3.96 -3.02
C VAL A 211 4.73 -2.65 -3.62
N LEU A 212 3.42 -2.51 -3.86
CA LEU A 212 2.77 -1.27 -4.26
C LEU A 212 1.71 -0.86 -3.25
N MET A 213 1.70 0.40 -2.88
CA MET A 213 0.69 0.93 -1.97
C MET A 213 -0.61 1.23 -2.71
N LEU A 214 -1.75 0.91 -2.09
CA LEU A 214 -3.08 1.06 -2.69
C LEU A 214 -3.30 2.44 -3.32
N ARG A 215 -3.04 3.53 -2.57
CA ARG A 215 -3.20 4.91 -3.05
C ARG A 215 -2.33 5.23 -4.27
N CYS A 216 -1.15 4.63 -4.35
CA CYS A 216 -0.26 4.79 -5.49
C CYS A 216 -0.89 4.19 -6.76
N VAL A 217 -1.44 2.98 -6.67
CA VAL A 217 -2.10 2.30 -7.80
C VAL A 217 -3.40 2.99 -8.20
N GLU A 218 -4.19 3.48 -7.23
CA GLU A 218 -5.40 4.29 -7.50
C GLU A 218 -5.07 5.55 -8.32
N TYR A 219 -4.01 6.26 -7.96
CA TYR A 219 -3.54 7.42 -8.72
C TYR A 219 -3.05 7.03 -10.11
N ALA A 220 -2.23 6.00 -10.21
CA ALA A 220 -1.71 5.50 -11.48
C ALA A 220 -2.86 5.12 -12.44
N ARG A 221 -3.84 4.38 -11.95
CA ARG A 221 -5.06 4.01 -12.71
C ARG A 221 -5.84 5.24 -13.17
N ARG A 222 -6.07 6.18 -12.26
CA ARG A 222 -6.88 7.40 -12.55
C ARG A 222 -6.29 8.26 -13.66
N TYR A 223 -4.96 8.38 -13.68
CA TYR A 223 -4.24 9.22 -14.63
C TYR A 223 -3.54 8.43 -15.73
N ASN A 224 -3.76 7.11 -15.77
CA ASN A 224 -3.15 6.18 -16.72
C ASN A 224 -1.61 6.30 -16.78
N VAL A 225 -0.97 6.37 -15.62
CA VAL A 225 0.49 6.43 -15.47
C VAL A 225 1.04 5.01 -15.40
N PRO A 226 1.83 4.55 -16.37
CA PRO A 226 2.48 3.24 -16.28
C PRO A 226 3.42 3.20 -15.06
N ILE A 227 3.32 2.13 -14.25
CA ILE A 227 4.26 1.88 -13.16
C ILE A 227 5.20 0.75 -13.58
N HIS A 228 6.48 0.92 -13.31
CA HIS A 228 7.49 -0.12 -13.49
C HIS A 228 8.15 -0.44 -12.15
N VAL A 229 7.82 -1.59 -11.57
CA VAL A 229 8.37 -2.05 -10.29
C VAL A 229 9.70 -2.75 -10.55
N ARG A 230 10.77 -2.28 -9.91
CA ARG A 230 12.13 -2.77 -10.11
C ARG A 230 12.90 -2.91 -8.80
N SER A 231 13.94 -3.73 -8.81
CA SER A 231 14.87 -3.82 -7.68
C SER A 231 15.89 -2.67 -7.68
N SER A 232 16.18 -2.13 -6.49
CA SER A 232 17.34 -1.23 -6.30
C SER A 232 18.68 -1.96 -6.33
N TYR A 233 18.66 -3.30 -6.30
CA TYR A 233 19.82 -4.16 -6.07
C TYR A 233 20.21 -5.05 -7.26
N SER A 234 19.35 -5.12 -8.28
CA SER A 234 19.56 -5.91 -9.48
C SER A 234 19.18 -5.15 -10.74
N ASP A 235 19.56 -5.68 -11.89
CA ASP A 235 19.19 -5.15 -13.22
C ASP A 235 18.14 -6.01 -13.92
N LYS A 236 17.46 -6.90 -13.17
CA LYS A 236 16.35 -7.69 -13.71
C LYS A 236 15.24 -6.79 -14.24
N PRO A 237 14.46 -7.26 -15.24
CA PRO A 237 13.49 -6.42 -15.96
C PRO A 237 12.41 -5.82 -15.05
N GLY A 238 12.03 -6.51 -13.97
CA GLY A 238 10.95 -6.06 -13.08
C GLY A 238 9.55 -6.31 -13.64
N THR A 239 8.54 -5.69 -13.05
CA THR A 239 7.12 -5.83 -13.39
C THR A 239 6.56 -4.53 -13.95
N ILE A 240 5.90 -4.58 -15.10
CA ILE A 240 5.17 -3.43 -15.67
C ILE A 240 3.70 -3.51 -15.27
N VAL A 241 3.17 -2.43 -14.72
CA VAL A 241 1.76 -2.28 -14.35
C VAL A 241 1.13 -1.18 -15.20
N ASN A 242 0.14 -1.54 -16.00
CA ASN A 242 -0.57 -0.61 -16.90
C ASN A 242 -2.05 -1.00 -17.05
N GLY A 243 -2.81 -0.25 -17.88
CA GLY A 243 -4.26 -0.43 -18.04
C GLY A 243 -4.69 -1.49 -19.06
N SER A 244 -3.79 -2.08 -19.80
CA SER A 244 -4.14 -3.05 -20.86
C SER A 244 -3.36 -4.35 -20.70
N ILE A 245 -4.10 -5.43 -20.55
CA ILE A 245 -3.60 -6.78 -20.76
C ILE A 245 -4.15 -7.21 -22.12
N GLU A 246 -3.41 -6.94 -23.20
CA GLU A 246 -3.89 -7.21 -24.56
C GLU A 246 -3.77 -8.68 -25.00
N ASP A 247 -3.07 -9.56 -24.25
CA ASP A 247 -2.67 -10.89 -24.71
C ASP A 247 -3.07 -12.06 -23.78
N ILE A 248 -4.22 -11.98 -23.09
CA ILE A 248 -4.66 -13.11 -22.28
C ILE A 248 -5.78 -13.89 -22.99
N PRO A 249 -5.67 -15.24 -23.10
CA PRO A 249 -6.78 -16.06 -23.60
C PRO A 249 -8.04 -15.80 -22.77
N MET A 250 -9.14 -15.42 -23.43
CA MET A 250 -10.37 -14.94 -22.79
C MET A 250 -11.14 -15.99 -21.97
N GLU A 251 -10.72 -17.24 -21.91
CA GLU A 251 -11.49 -18.33 -21.32
C GLU A 251 -10.88 -19.01 -20.09
N ASP A 252 -9.64 -18.68 -19.70
CA ASP A 252 -9.01 -19.26 -18.50
C ASP A 252 -9.05 -18.32 -17.31
N ALA A 253 -9.30 -18.85 -16.11
CA ALA A 253 -9.18 -18.09 -14.86
C ALA A 253 -7.71 -17.75 -14.64
N ILE A 254 -7.40 -16.46 -14.73
CA ILE A 254 -6.04 -15.99 -14.52
C ILE A 254 -5.89 -15.62 -13.04
N LEU A 255 -5.21 -16.49 -12.31
CA LEU A 255 -4.88 -16.24 -10.94
C LEU A 255 -3.58 -15.46 -10.88
N THR A 256 -3.67 -14.26 -10.32
CA THR A 256 -2.54 -13.32 -10.20
C THR A 256 -1.66 -13.68 -9.02
N GLY A 257 -2.26 -14.02 -7.88
CA GLY A 257 -1.49 -14.40 -6.70
C GLY A 257 -2.29 -14.54 -5.42
N VAL A 258 -1.55 -14.83 -4.33
CA VAL A 258 -2.06 -14.92 -2.97
C VAL A 258 -1.46 -13.78 -2.15
N ALA A 259 -2.30 -12.86 -1.69
CA ALA A 259 -1.94 -11.78 -0.78
C ALA A 259 -2.35 -12.12 0.66
N HIS A 260 -1.70 -11.50 1.64
CA HIS A 260 -2.04 -11.66 3.05
C HIS A 260 -1.93 -10.34 3.82
N ASP A 261 -2.72 -10.22 4.88
CA ASP A 261 -2.68 -9.07 5.79
C ASP A 261 -2.77 -9.53 7.25
N ARG A 262 -1.82 -9.05 8.08
CA ARG A 262 -1.76 -9.30 9.52
C ARG A 262 -2.26 -8.12 10.36
N SER A 263 -2.56 -7.00 9.70
CA SER A 263 -2.87 -5.73 10.36
C SER A 263 -4.36 -5.55 10.65
N GLU A 264 -5.18 -6.56 10.38
CA GLU A 264 -6.63 -6.51 10.55
C GLU A 264 -7.09 -7.00 11.93
N ALA A 265 -8.23 -6.46 12.37
CA ALA A 265 -8.99 -6.93 13.52
C ALA A 265 -10.45 -7.11 13.12
N LYS A 266 -11.11 -8.06 13.77
CA LYS A 266 -12.52 -8.40 13.58
C LYS A 266 -13.35 -7.82 14.73
N VAL A 267 -14.39 -7.06 14.38
CA VAL A 267 -15.37 -6.51 15.32
C VAL A 267 -16.74 -7.10 15.01
N THR A 268 -17.41 -7.68 16.02
CA THR A 268 -18.76 -8.20 15.87
C THR A 268 -19.73 -7.50 16.82
N VAL A 269 -20.74 -6.86 16.26
CA VAL A 269 -21.87 -6.29 17.01
C VAL A 269 -22.95 -7.34 17.11
N VAL A 270 -23.16 -7.87 18.31
CA VAL A 270 -24.05 -9.01 18.57
C VAL A 270 -25.42 -8.54 19.02
N GLY A 271 -26.46 -9.17 18.48
CA GLY A 271 -27.84 -8.94 18.92
C GLY A 271 -28.41 -7.59 18.53
N LEU A 272 -28.03 -7.08 17.37
CA LEU A 272 -28.56 -5.86 16.78
C LEU A 272 -30.01 -6.08 16.32
N PRO A 273 -30.97 -5.16 16.57
CA PRO A 273 -32.32 -5.25 16.01
C PRO A 273 -32.31 -5.35 14.48
N ASP A 274 -32.95 -6.38 13.93
CA ASP A 274 -32.99 -6.63 12.48
C ASP A 274 -34.14 -5.84 11.82
N VAL A 275 -34.01 -4.53 11.86
CA VAL A 275 -34.95 -3.59 11.24
C VAL A 275 -34.18 -2.49 10.47
N PRO A 276 -34.79 -1.89 9.43
CA PRO A 276 -34.14 -0.86 8.64
C PRO A 276 -33.58 0.28 9.48
N GLY A 277 -32.34 0.70 9.17
CA GLY A 277 -31.66 1.82 9.80
C GLY A 277 -30.65 1.46 10.90
N TYR A 278 -30.69 0.27 11.48
CA TYR A 278 -29.77 -0.08 12.56
C TYR A 278 -28.33 -0.34 12.08
N ALA A 279 -28.16 -1.00 10.94
CA ALA A 279 -26.84 -1.11 10.30
C ALA A 279 -26.24 0.28 10.00
N ALA A 280 -27.07 1.22 9.55
CA ALA A 280 -26.65 2.60 9.29
C ALA A 280 -26.15 3.31 10.57
N LYS A 281 -26.79 3.07 11.73
CA LYS A 281 -26.32 3.61 13.02
C LYS A 281 -24.96 3.06 13.41
N VAL A 282 -24.75 1.75 13.23
CA VAL A 282 -23.46 1.09 13.52
C VAL A 282 -22.36 1.69 12.66
N PHE A 283 -22.53 1.72 11.34
CA PHE A 283 -21.49 2.21 10.43
C PHE A 283 -21.29 3.74 10.52
N ARG A 284 -22.33 4.51 10.88
CA ARG A 284 -22.15 5.93 11.18
C ARG A 284 -21.28 6.12 12.42
N ALA A 285 -21.51 5.35 13.48
CA ALA A 285 -20.70 5.42 14.69
C ALA A 285 -19.20 5.07 14.41
N VAL A 286 -18.95 4.07 13.56
CA VAL A 286 -17.60 3.67 13.15
C VAL A 286 -16.94 4.78 12.29
N ALA A 287 -17.69 5.37 11.36
CA ALA A 287 -17.22 6.47 10.53
C ALA A 287 -16.92 7.74 11.35
N ASP A 288 -17.75 8.05 12.37
CA ASP A 288 -17.54 9.19 13.27
C ASP A 288 -16.30 8.98 14.17
N ALA A 289 -15.81 7.75 14.32
CA ALA A 289 -14.54 7.43 14.97
C ALA A 289 -13.33 7.43 14.01
N ASP A 290 -13.52 7.86 12.75
CA ASP A 290 -12.52 7.87 11.67
C ASP A 290 -11.91 6.49 11.38
N VAL A 291 -12.74 5.43 11.47
CA VAL A 291 -12.33 4.03 11.24
C VAL A 291 -12.83 3.57 9.89
N ASN A 292 -11.90 3.17 9.03
CA ASN A 292 -12.21 2.49 7.77
C ASN A 292 -12.51 1.02 8.02
N ILE A 293 -13.46 0.48 7.26
CA ILE A 293 -13.86 -0.93 7.30
C ILE A 293 -13.54 -1.58 5.94
N ASP A 294 -13.22 -2.90 5.95
CA ASP A 294 -12.99 -3.67 4.73
C ASP A 294 -14.11 -4.71 4.52
N MET A 295 -14.04 -5.86 5.20
CA MET A 295 -15.03 -6.91 5.05
C MET A 295 -16.24 -6.62 5.93
N VAL A 296 -17.45 -6.86 5.42
CA VAL A 296 -18.70 -6.74 6.19
C VAL A 296 -19.54 -7.99 5.97
N LEU A 297 -20.00 -8.60 7.05
CA LEU A 297 -20.93 -9.72 7.05
C LEU A 297 -22.08 -9.42 8.00
N GLN A 298 -23.31 -9.56 7.52
CA GLN A 298 -24.51 -9.57 8.36
C GLN A 298 -25.11 -10.98 8.35
N ASN A 299 -25.26 -11.58 9.52
CA ASN A 299 -25.90 -12.88 9.64
C ASN A 299 -27.42 -12.75 9.50
N ILE A 300 -28.08 -13.84 9.08
CA ILE A 300 -29.53 -13.93 9.12
C ILE A 300 -29.96 -13.99 10.59
N SER A 301 -30.92 -13.13 10.97
CA SER A 301 -31.46 -13.14 12.33
C SER A 301 -32.07 -14.50 12.67
N LYS A 302 -31.92 -14.93 13.93
CA LYS A 302 -32.73 -16.03 14.45
C LYS A 302 -34.17 -15.58 14.38
N ILE A 303 -34.99 -16.35 13.68
CA ILE A 303 -36.42 -16.06 13.40
C ILE A 303 -37.22 -15.72 14.66
N GLU A 304 -36.79 -16.23 15.83
CA GLU A 304 -37.49 -16.11 17.12
C GLU A 304 -37.20 -14.75 17.84
N ASP A 305 -36.04 -14.12 17.61
CA ASP A 305 -35.60 -12.96 18.41
C ASP A 305 -35.60 -11.61 17.68
N GLY A 306 -35.78 -11.59 16.35
CA GLY A 306 -35.71 -10.36 15.52
C GLY A 306 -34.40 -9.59 15.62
N LYS A 307 -33.31 -10.32 15.92
CA LYS A 307 -31.95 -9.75 16.07
C LYS A 307 -30.98 -10.41 15.12
N THR A 308 -30.01 -9.63 14.67
CA THR A 308 -28.92 -10.07 13.80
C THR A 308 -27.57 -9.70 14.39
N ASP A 309 -26.50 -10.31 13.87
CA ASP A 309 -25.14 -9.93 14.18
C ASP A 309 -24.51 -9.30 12.94
N ILE A 310 -23.76 -8.22 13.14
CA ILE A 310 -22.94 -7.58 12.09
C ILE A 310 -21.48 -7.74 12.48
N THR A 311 -20.72 -8.38 11.61
CA THR A 311 -19.26 -8.50 11.72
C THR A 311 -18.60 -7.66 10.64
N PHE A 312 -17.57 -6.93 11.01
CA PHE A 312 -16.73 -6.20 10.05
C PHE A 312 -15.26 -6.28 10.46
N THR A 313 -14.37 -6.04 9.50
CA THR A 313 -12.94 -5.87 9.75
C THR A 313 -12.53 -4.42 9.64
N CYS A 314 -11.51 -4.07 10.40
CA CYS A 314 -10.83 -2.78 10.35
C CYS A 314 -9.35 -2.97 10.70
N SER A 315 -8.54 -1.92 10.55
CA SER A 315 -7.16 -2.01 11.00
C SER A 315 -7.08 -2.29 12.51
N ARG A 316 -6.14 -3.14 12.90
CA ARG A 316 -5.87 -3.47 14.32
C ARG A 316 -5.61 -2.21 15.15
N GLU A 317 -4.96 -1.21 14.58
CA GLU A 317 -4.68 0.08 15.22
C GLU A 317 -5.97 0.85 15.58
N ASN A 318 -6.97 0.82 14.70
CA ASN A 318 -8.23 1.56 14.85
C ASN A 318 -9.33 0.75 15.56
N GLY A 319 -9.15 -0.56 15.70
CA GLY A 319 -10.12 -1.45 16.33
C GLY A 319 -10.58 -1.00 17.73
N PRO A 320 -9.67 -0.65 18.66
CA PRO A 320 -10.06 -0.15 20.00
C PRO A 320 -10.94 1.10 19.95
N SER A 321 -10.69 2.04 19.03
CA SER A 321 -11.50 3.25 18.84
C SER A 321 -12.91 2.91 18.37
N ALA A 322 -13.04 1.98 17.42
CA ALA A 322 -14.35 1.49 16.95
C ALA A 322 -15.14 0.84 18.10
N VAL A 323 -14.51 -0.04 18.86
CA VAL A 323 -15.13 -0.73 20.02
C VAL A 323 -15.58 0.28 21.08
N GLN A 324 -14.73 1.24 21.43
CA GLN A 324 -15.06 2.28 22.42
C GLN A 324 -16.27 3.11 21.97
N LYS A 325 -16.27 3.55 20.71
CA LYS A 325 -17.37 4.34 20.14
C LYS A 325 -18.68 3.55 20.12
N LEU A 326 -18.66 2.32 19.63
CA LEU A 326 -19.84 1.44 19.61
C LEU A 326 -20.36 1.19 21.02
N THR A 327 -19.49 0.84 21.96
CA THR A 327 -19.87 0.58 23.35
C THR A 327 -20.53 1.79 23.99
N SER A 328 -20.07 3.01 23.70
CA SER A 328 -20.68 4.26 24.20
C SER A 328 -22.11 4.50 23.69
N LEU A 329 -22.48 3.89 22.55
CA LEU A 329 -23.79 4.02 21.91
C LEU A 329 -24.64 2.75 22.05
N GLN A 330 -24.22 1.76 22.84
CA GLN A 330 -24.89 0.46 22.98
C GLN A 330 -26.37 0.58 23.33
N SER A 331 -26.71 1.41 24.34
CA SER A 331 -28.10 1.61 24.78
C SER A 331 -28.95 2.36 23.75
N GLU A 332 -28.37 3.25 22.95
CA GLU A 332 -29.04 4.00 21.90
C GLU A 332 -29.31 3.13 20.65
N ILE A 333 -28.32 2.34 20.25
CA ILE A 333 -28.41 1.46 19.10
C ILE A 333 -29.18 0.18 19.45
N GLY A 334 -29.09 -0.32 20.69
CA GLY A 334 -29.89 -1.45 21.21
C GLY A 334 -29.32 -2.84 20.91
N PHE A 335 -28.02 -2.98 20.67
CA PHE A 335 -27.35 -4.27 20.55
C PHE A 335 -26.95 -4.84 21.91
N THR A 336 -26.63 -6.14 21.95
CA THR A 336 -26.33 -6.87 23.20
C THR A 336 -24.88 -6.65 23.64
N GLN A 337 -23.91 -6.78 22.76
CA GLN A 337 -22.47 -6.63 23.06
C GLN A 337 -21.65 -6.39 21.80
N VAL A 338 -20.40 -5.94 22.00
CA VAL A 338 -19.36 -5.87 20.96
C VAL A 338 -18.28 -6.89 21.30
N LEU A 339 -17.91 -7.74 20.34
CA LEU A 339 -16.77 -8.64 20.43
C LEU A 339 -15.63 -8.06 19.57
N TYR A 340 -14.40 -8.19 20.06
CA TYR A 340 -13.20 -7.75 19.39
C TYR A 340 -12.19 -8.90 19.34
N ASP A 341 -11.59 -9.12 18.17
CA ASP A 341 -10.56 -10.15 17.98
C ASP A 341 -9.49 -9.60 17.02
N ASP A 342 -8.26 -9.46 17.50
CA ASP A 342 -7.09 -9.02 16.76
C ASP A 342 -6.07 -10.14 16.51
N HIS A 343 -6.40 -11.39 16.87
CA HIS A 343 -5.63 -12.59 16.58
C HIS A 343 -6.07 -13.26 15.28
N ILE A 344 -6.29 -12.46 14.26
CA ILE A 344 -6.70 -12.90 12.93
C ILE A 344 -5.71 -12.42 11.87
N GLY A 345 -5.70 -13.13 10.74
CA GLY A 345 -5.05 -12.70 9.51
C GLY A 345 -5.99 -12.91 8.33
N LYS A 346 -5.86 -12.05 7.34
CA LYS A 346 -6.59 -12.16 6.08
C LYS A 346 -5.68 -12.82 5.04
N VAL A 347 -6.16 -13.87 4.37
CA VAL A 347 -5.53 -14.43 3.17
C VAL A 347 -6.49 -14.30 2.00
N SER A 348 -5.97 -13.87 0.85
CA SER A 348 -6.77 -13.55 -0.32
C SER A 348 -6.15 -14.14 -1.59
N LEU A 349 -6.94 -14.86 -2.35
CA LEU A 349 -6.63 -15.26 -3.72
C LEU A 349 -7.15 -14.16 -4.65
N VAL A 350 -6.29 -13.62 -5.49
CA VAL A 350 -6.60 -12.54 -6.45
C VAL A 350 -6.41 -13.04 -7.87
N GLY A 351 -7.33 -12.69 -8.77
CA GLY A 351 -7.22 -13.03 -10.18
C GLY A 351 -8.50 -12.75 -10.95
N ALA A 352 -8.37 -12.56 -12.26
CA ALA A 352 -9.50 -12.37 -13.16
C ALA A 352 -10.21 -13.70 -13.45
N GLY A 353 -11.52 -13.66 -13.70
CA GLY A 353 -12.28 -14.84 -14.14
C GLY A 353 -12.73 -15.80 -13.03
N MET A 354 -12.49 -15.53 -11.76
CA MET A 354 -12.90 -16.42 -10.65
C MET A 354 -14.42 -16.66 -10.61
N ARG A 355 -15.21 -15.67 -11.02
CA ARG A 355 -16.68 -15.78 -11.05
C ARG A 355 -17.19 -16.74 -12.12
N THR A 356 -16.46 -16.88 -13.23
CA THR A 356 -16.85 -17.73 -14.36
C THR A 356 -16.32 -19.17 -14.25
N HIS A 357 -15.44 -19.44 -13.27
CA HIS A 357 -14.86 -20.76 -13.03
C HIS A 357 -15.39 -21.37 -11.74
N PRO A 358 -16.51 -22.11 -11.78
CA PRO A 358 -17.01 -22.84 -10.64
C PRO A 358 -15.96 -23.88 -10.21
N GLY A 359 -15.59 -23.89 -8.97
CA GLY A 359 -14.56 -24.79 -8.43
C GLY A 359 -13.42 -24.05 -7.75
N VAL A 360 -13.07 -22.82 -8.16
CA VAL A 360 -12.02 -22.03 -7.49
C VAL A 360 -12.31 -21.88 -5.98
N THR A 361 -13.53 -21.49 -5.63
CA THR A 361 -13.95 -21.38 -4.22
C THR A 361 -13.94 -22.72 -3.50
N ALA A 362 -14.36 -23.82 -4.17
CA ALA A 362 -14.34 -25.15 -3.58
C ALA A 362 -12.90 -25.59 -3.30
N THR A 363 -12.02 -25.53 -4.30
CA THR A 363 -10.58 -25.85 -4.13
C THR A 363 -9.93 -25.00 -3.04
N PHE A 364 -10.25 -23.71 -2.99
CA PHE A 364 -9.74 -22.82 -1.95
C PHE A 364 -10.13 -23.29 -0.54
N CYS A 365 -11.41 -23.61 -0.32
CA CYS A 365 -11.89 -24.10 0.98
C CYS A 365 -11.38 -25.52 1.30
N GLU A 366 -11.35 -26.41 0.32
CA GLU A 366 -10.84 -27.78 0.48
C GLU A 366 -9.36 -27.78 0.88
N THR A 367 -8.54 -26.97 0.22
CA THR A 367 -7.11 -26.82 0.54
C THR A 367 -6.88 -26.38 1.98
N LEU A 368 -7.64 -25.38 2.47
CA LEU A 368 -7.53 -24.93 3.86
C LEU A 368 -8.00 -26.01 4.84
N ALA A 369 -9.08 -26.71 4.51
CA ALA A 369 -9.61 -27.79 5.35
C ALA A 369 -8.62 -28.97 5.44
N GLU A 370 -8.01 -29.40 4.34
CA GLU A 370 -6.97 -30.44 4.31
C GLU A 370 -5.72 -30.04 5.11
N ALA A 371 -5.40 -28.75 5.11
CA ALA A 371 -4.33 -28.19 5.93
C ALA A 371 -4.71 -28.06 7.42
N GLY A 372 -5.97 -28.33 7.82
CA GLY A 372 -6.47 -28.18 9.18
C GLY A 372 -6.65 -26.72 9.60
N ILE A 373 -6.84 -25.80 8.65
CA ILE A 373 -7.02 -24.37 8.89
C ILE A 373 -8.52 -24.03 8.88
N ASN A 374 -9.00 -23.46 9.97
CA ASN A 374 -10.40 -23.04 10.08
C ASN A 374 -10.64 -21.67 9.47
N ILE A 375 -11.73 -21.53 8.73
CA ILE A 375 -12.19 -20.25 8.15
C ILE A 375 -13.15 -19.59 9.12
N GLU A 376 -12.84 -18.35 9.55
CA GLU A 376 -13.69 -17.59 10.47
C GLU A 376 -14.66 -16.65 9.75
N LEU A 377 -14.29 -16.16 8.58
CA LEU A 377 -15.11 -15.32 7.73
C LEU A 377 -14.66 -15.47 6.28
N ILE A 378 -15.60 -15.45 5.35
CA ILE A 378 -15.32 -15.47 3.91
C ILE A 378 -16.03 -14.31 3.21
N SER A 379 -15.34 -13.70 2.28
CA SER A 379 -15.86 -12.65 1.40
C SER A 379 -15.34 -12.86 -0.01
N THR A 380 -16.19 -12.63 -1.01
CA THR A 380 -15.82 -12.79 -2.42
C THR A 380 -16.21 -11.56 -3.22
N SER A 381 -15.39 -11.24 -4.22
CA SER A 381 -15.69 -10.28 -5.28
C SER A 381 -15.55 -10.94 -6.66
N GLU A 382 -15.60 -10.16 -7.74
CA GLU A 382 -15.43 -10.71 -9.11
C GLU A 382 -14.00 -11.22 -9.35
N ILE A 383 -13.01 -10.64 -8.66
CA ILE A 383 -11.58 -10.89 -8.85
C ILE A 383 -10.85 -11.27 -7.55
N ARG A 384 -11.60 -11.60 -6.47
CA ARG A 384 -11.00 -11.91 -5.17
C ARG A 384 -11.84 -12.90 -4.36
N ILE A 385 -11.16 -13.83 -3.68
CA ILE A 385 -11.69 -14.61 -2.57
C ILE A 385 -10.82 -14.31 -1.35
N SER A 386 -11.41 -13.80 -0.28
CA SER A 386 -10.71 -13.49 0.98
C SER A 386 -11.30 -14.26 2.13
N VAL A 387 -10.46 -14.80 2.99
CA VAL A 387 -10.88 -15.41 4.26
C VAL A 387 -10.08 -14.85 5.43
N LEU A 388 -10.72 -14.85 6.59
CA LEU A 388 -10.04 -14.67 7.86
C LEU A 388 -9.70 -16.03 8.46
N VAL A 389 -8.46 -16.15 8.89
CA VAL A 389 -7.94 -17.31 9.62
C VAL A 389 -7.25 -16.83 10.90
N ARG A 390 -6.86 -17.73 11.79
CA ARG A 390 -6.00 -17.38 12.92
C ARG A 390 -4.65 -16.84 12.42
N ASP A 391 -4.14 -15.83 13.07
CA ASP A 391 -2.84 -15.20 12.72
C ASP A 391 -1.68 -16.21 12.75
N THR A 392 -1.75 -17.22 13.63
CA THR A 392 -0.81 -18.34 13.71
C THR A 392 -0.81 -19.26 12.49
N ASP A 393 -1.93 -19.33 11.75
CA ASP A 393 -2.10 -20.20 10.60
C ASP A 393 -1.88 -19.48 9.26
N LEU A 394 -1.69 -18.16 9.30
CA LEU A 394 -1.69 -17.31 8.11
C LEU A 394 -0.61 -17.68 7.09
N ASP A 395 0.65 -17.86 7.53
CA ASP A 395 1.74 -18.21 6.62
C ASP A 395 1.52 -19.58 5.97
N LYS A 396 1.03 -20.54 6.75
CA LYS A 396 0.66 -21.85 6.25
C LYS A 396 -0.47 -21.77 5.24
N ALA A 397 -1.49 -20.93 5.49
CA ALA A 397 -2.59 -20.70 4.56
C ALA A 397 -2.11 -20.14 3.22
N VAL A 398 -1.23 -19.14 3.26
CA VAL A 398 -0.61 -18.56 2.04
C VAL A 398 0.12 -19.63 1.24
N ALA A 399 0.98 -20.42 1.89
CA ALA A 399 1.81 -21.42 1.24
C ALA A 399 0.98 -22.54 0.58
N VAL A 400 0.01 -23.12 1.31
CA VAL A 400 -0.81 -24.22 0.76
C VAL A 400 -1.74 -23.77 -0.36
N LEU A 401 -2.30 -22.56 -0.27
CA LEU A 401 -3.12 -21.98 -1.35
C LEU A 401 -2.27 -21.69 -2.59
N HIS A 402 -1.10 -21.11 -2.40
CA HIS A 402 -0.18 -20.82 -3.50
C HIS A 402 0.21 -22.10 -4.27
N GLU A 403 0.52 -23.18 -3.55
CA GLU A 403 0.82 -24.48 -4.13
C GLU A 403 -0.40 -25.09 -4.85
N ALA A 404 -1.57 -25.12 -4.20
CA ALA A 404 -2.78 -25.71 -4.74
C ALA A 404 -3.24 -25.07 -6.05
N PHE A 405 -2.97 -23.77 -6.22
CA PHE A 405 -3.32 -23.04 -7.44
C PHE A 405 -2.17 -22.96 -8.47
N GLY A 406 -1.05 -23.67 -8.25
CA GLY A 406 0.05 -23.78 -9.21
C GLY A 406 0.73 -22.44 -9.51
N LEU A 407 0.84 -21.55 -8.52
CA LEU A 407 1.39 -20.21 -8.68
C LEU A 407 2.92 -20.14 -8.56
N GLY A 408 3.57 -21.29 -8.31
CA GLY A 408 5.03 -21.40 -8.17
C GLY A 408 5.78 -21.17 -9.46
N GLY A 409 7.03 -20.72 -9.34
CA GLY A 409 8.02 -20.62 -10.41
C GLY A 409 9.13 -21.65 -10.24
N ASP A 410 10.00 -21.73 -11.25
CA ASP A 410 11.16 -22.64 -11.26
C ASP A 410 12.34 -22.08 -10.47
N GLU A 411 12.38 -20.79 -10.18
CA GLU A 411 13.45 -20.08 -9.48
C GLU A 411 12.98 -19.56 -8.12
N GLU A 412 13.91 -19.49 -7.15
CA GLU A 412 13.66 -18.84 -5.89
C GLU A 412 13.69 -17.31 -6.04
N ALA A 413 12.71 -16.64 -5.51
CA ALA A 413 12.63 -15.18 -5.47
C ALA A 413 13.58 -14.62 -4.40
N ILE A 414 14.36 -13.61 -4.75
CA ILE A 414 15.37 -13.02 -3.87
C ILE A 414 14.79 -11.76 -3.22
N VAL A 415 14.89 -11.68 -1.89
CA VAL A 415 14.67 -10.46 -1.11
C VAL A 415 16.02 -9.91 -0.68
N TYR A 416 16.40 -8.74 -1.25
CA TYR A 416 17.77 -8.22 -1.11
C TYR A 416 18.01 -7.46 0.20
N ALA A 417 16.97 -6.91 0.80
CA ALA A 417 17.06 -6.24 2.08
C ALA A 417 15.93 -6.72 2.99
N GLY A 418 16.24 -6.97 4.25
CA GLY A 418 15.19 -7.12 5.25
C GLY A 418 14.43 -5.80 5.32
N SER A 419 13.18 -5.78 4.86
CA SER A 419 12.34 -4.62 5.09
C SER A 419 12.04 -4.58 6.57
N GLY A 420 12.57 -3.61 7.27
CA GLY A 420 11.93 -3.12 8.47
C GLY A 420 10.55 -2.60 8.05
N ILE A 421 9.53 -3.41 8.18
CA ILE A 421 8.12 -3.01 8.13
C ILE A 421 7.48 -3.56 9.38
#